data_56a503157a7bb88f67c4605cd89f6c30
#
_entry.id   56a503157a7bb88f67c4605cd89f6c30
#
_cell.length_a   1.000
_cell.length_b   1.000
_cell.length_c   1.000
_cell.angle_alpha   90.00
_cell.angle_beta   90.00
_cell.angle_gamma   90.00
#
_symmetry.space_group_name_H-M   'P 1'
#
loop_
_entity.id
_entity.type
_entity.pdbx_description
1 polymer ?
#
loop_
_entity_poly.entity_id
_entity_poly.type
_entity_poly.pdbx_seq_one_letter_code
_entity_poly.pdbx_strand_id
1 'polypeptide(L)'
;MSYAQNKAIARKFVQEVFNERKIEAAKNFVTPGIIYHGAFEEIRGLEDFKKWMAEDLSAFPDMQITIQDEFGDQNKVALRWIAKATHDKDIAGLAATHKKVEIEGAEILHFEADKIKEAWTIFDARELT
;
A
#
# COMPACT_ATOMS: atom_id res chain seq x y z
N MET A 1 18.89 -10.07 4.00
CA MET A 1 17.62 -10.79 4.18
C MET A 1 17.33 -11.63 2.96
N SER A 2 16.72 -12.79 3.15
CA SER A 2 16.34 -13.64 2.02
C SER A 2 15.03 -13.16 1.39
N TYR A 3 14.78 -13.61 0.19
CA TYR A 3 13.50 -13.37 -0.48
C TYR A 3 12.32 -13.88 0.34
N ALA A 4 12.43 -15.07 0.92
CA ALA A 4 11.36 -15.64 1.74
C ALA A 4 11.03 -14.76 2.94
N GLN A 5 12.05 -14.20 3.60
CA GLN A 5 11.86 -13.28 4.72
C GLN A 5 11.22 -11.97 4.26
N ASN A 6 11.68 -11.40 3.14
CA ASN A 6 11.12 -10.16 2.59
C ASN A 6 9.67 -10.34 2.15
N LYS A 7 9.34 -11.51 1.58
CA LYS A 7 7.97 -11.88 1.22
C LYS A 7 7.05 -11.89 2.44
N ALA A 8 7.52 -12.48 3.53
CA ALA A 8 6.77 -12.53 4.79
C ALA A 8 6.57 -11.12 5.37
N ILE A 9 7.60 -10.27 5.29
CA ILE A 9 7.53 -8.88 5.74
C ILE A 9 6.51 -8.10 4.89
N ALA A 10 6.52 -8.29 3.58
CA ALA A 10 5.57 -7.63 2.69
C ALA A 10 4.11 -7.99 3.02
N ARG A 11 3.82 -9.27 3.27
CA ARG A 11 2.49 -9.71 3.68
C ARG A 11 2.07 -9.10 5.00
N LYS A 12 2.98 -9.09 5.95
CA LYS A 12 2.72 -8.54 7.29
C LYS A 12 2.47 -7.03 7.22
N PHE A 13 3.22 -6.34 6.38
CA PHE A 13 3.05 -4.91 6.14
C PHE A 13 1.63 -4.62 5.64
N VAL A 14 1.17 -5.32 4.61
CA VAL A 14 -0.18 -5.14 4.08
C VAL A 14 -1.23 -5.44 5.16
N GLN A 15 -1.06 -6.54 5.88
CA GLN A 15 -2.02 -6.95 6.90
C GLN A 15 -2.11 -5.94 8.05
N GLU A 16 -0.99 -5.58 8.65
CA GLU A 16 -0.99 -4.73 9.84
C GLU A 16 -1.29 -3.27 9.52
N VAL A 17 -0.63 -2.72 8.51
CA VAL A 17 -0.72 -1.29 8.23
C VAL A 17 -2.01 -0.96 7.49
N PHE A 18 -2.36 -1.72 6.48
CA PHE A 18 -3.56 -1.43 5.67
C PHE A 18 -4.82 -2.10 6.21
N ASN A 19 -4.82 -3.42 6.37
CA ASN A 19 -6.03 -4.12 6.79
C ASN A 19 -6.41 -3.88 8.25
N GLU A 20 -5.44 -3.91 9.15
CA GLU A 20 -5.67 -3.62 10.56
C GLU A 20 -5.58 -2.14 10.88
N ARG A 21 -5.20 -1.31 9.90
CA ARG A 21 -5.18 0.15 9.97
C ARG A 21 -4.23 0.70 11.05
N LYS A 22 -3.15 -0.03 11.31
CA LYS A 22 -2.13 0.36 12.30
C LYS A 22 -1.07 1.23 11.64
N ILE A 23 -1.41 2.48 11.37
CA ILE A 23 -0.54 3.41 10.64
C ILE A 23 0.81 3.57 11.36
N GLU A 24 0.82 3.65 12.68
CA GLU A 24 2.06 3.79 13.44
C GLU A 24 2.99 2.58 13.32
N ALA A 25 2.46 1.42 12.93
CA ALA A 25 3.27 0.23 12.70
C ALA A 25 4.12 0.35 11.43
N ALA A 26 3.84 1.31 10.55
CA ALA A 26 4.61 1.50 9.32
C ALA A 26 6.10 1.64 9.58
N LYS A 27 6.50 2.28 10.68
CA LYS A 27 7.90 2.44 11.07
C LYS A 27 8.65 1.11 11.23
N ASN A 28 7.94 0.03 11.45
CA ASN A 28 8.53 -1.31 11.62
C ASN A 28 8.84 -1.97 10.27
N PHE A 29 8.25 -1.46 9.17
CA PHE A 29 8.31 -2.10 7.86
C PHE A 29 9.03 -1.25 6.81
N VAL A 30 9.10 0.06 6.99
CA VAL A 30 9.71 0.96 6.00
C VAL A 30 10.85 1.74 6.62
N THR A 31 11.80 2.15 5.77
CA THR A 31 12.91 3.00 6.24
C THR A 31 12.41 4.42 6.49
N PRO A 32 13.10 5.20 7.36
CA PRO A 32 12.72 6.60 7.58
C PRO A 32 12.72 7.45 6.31
N GLY A 33 13.53 7.09 5.32
CA GLY A 33 13.63 7.79 4.05
C GLY A 33 12.86 7.15 2.92
N ILE A 34 11.83 6.35 3.21
CA ILE A 34 11.01 5.67 2.20
C ILE A 34 10.62 6.60 1.06
N ILE A 35 10.72 6.11 -0.16
CA ILE A 35 10.18 6.80 -1.34
C ILE A 35 9.04 5.93 -1.86
N TYR A 36 7.84 6.49 -1.87
CA TYR A 36 6.65 5.78 -2.28
C TYR A 36 6.07 6.44 -3.54
N HIS A 37 6.07 5.70 -4.63
CA HIS A 37 5.50 6.17 -5.90
C HIS A 37 4.06 5.68 -5.96
N GLY A 38 3.14 6.51 -5.49
CA GLY A 38 1.72 6.24 -5.57
C GLY A 38 1.20 6.44 -6.99
N ALA A 39 -0.04 6.00 -7.23
CA ALA A 39 -0.63 6.14 -8.57
C ALA A 39 -0.84 7.60 -8.96
N PHE A 40 -1.00 8.50 -8.00
CA PHE A 40 -1.30 9.91 -8.25
C PHE A 40 -0.21 10.87 -7.77
N GLU A 41 0.71 10.41 -6.91
CA GLU A 41 1.72 11.29 -6.33
C GLU A 41 2.93 10.50 -5.84
N GLU A 42 4.06 11.21 -5.67
CA GLU A 42 5.26 10.65 -5.06
C GLU A 42 5.36 11.17 -3.63
N ILE A 43 5.64 10.26 -2.70
CA ILE A 43 5.69 10.55 -1.27
C ILE A 43 7.09 10.22 -0.77
N ARG A 44 7.71 11.14 -0.02
CA ARG A 44 9.05 10.96 0.50
C ARG A 44 9.07 11.10 2.02
N GLY A 45 9.64 10.09 2.66
CA GLY A 45 9.81 10.06 4.11
C GLY A 45 8.65 9.43 4.86
N LEU A 46 8.97 8.90 6.03
CA LEU A 46 8.02 8.15 6.86
C LEU A 46 6.83 9.01 7.30
N GLU A 47 7.08 10.26 7.72
CA GLU A 47 5.99 11.10 8.23
C GLU A 47 4.97 11.43 7.14
N ASP A 48 5.42 11.78 5.94
CA ASP A 48 4.53 12.04 4.82
C ASP A 48 3.82 10.76 4.36
N PHE A 49 4.52 9.64 4.44
CA PHE A 49 3.92 8.34 4.13
C PHE A 49 2.77 8.01 5.09
N LYS A 50 2.94 8.27 6.39
CA LYS A 50 1.89 8.05 7.39
C LYS A 50 0.68 8.98 7.14
N LYS A 51 0.93 10.23 6.78
CA LYS A 51 -0.15 11.17 6.45
C LYS A 51 -0.94 10.71 5.23
N TRP A 52 -0.23 10.29 4.20
CA TRP A 52 -0.87 9.78 2.98
C TRP A 52 -1.73 8.56 3.29
N MET A 53 -1.21 7.62 4.08
CA MET A 53 -1.97 6.43 4.46
C MET A 53 -3.22 6.79 5.26
N ALA A 54 -3.11 7.76 6.17
CA ALA A 54 -4.25 8.18 6.97
C ALA A 54 -5.38 8.74 6.08
N GLU A 55 -5.03 9.51 5.07
CA GLU A 55 -5.98 10.06 4.11
C GLU A 55 -6.61 8.95 3.26
N ASP A 56 -5.78 8.05 2.74
CA ASP A 56 -6.23 6.94 1.90
C ASP A 56 -7.20 6.03 2.68
N LEU A 57 -6.81 5.61 3.87
CA LEU A 57 -7.63 4.76 4.72
C LEU A 57 -8.91 5.46 5.18
N SER A 58 -8.87 6.78 5.36
CA SER A 58 -10.06 7.56 5.70
C SER A 58 -11.05 7.61 4.53
N ALA A 59 -10.55 7.67 3.29
CA ALA A 59 -11.40 7.67 2.10
C ALA A 59 -12.05 6.30 1.87
N PHE A 60 -11.44 5.22 2.36
CA PHE A 60 -11.91 3.85 2.22
C PHE A 60 -11.98 3.18 3.59
N PRO A 61 -12.95 3.57 4.45
CA PRO A 61 -12.94 3.18 5.87
C PRO A 61 -13.09 1.69 6.13
N ASP A 62 -13.63 0.94 5.20
CA ASP A 62 -13.84 -0.52 5.30
C ASP A 62 -12.90 -1.32 4.41
N MET A 63 -11.82 -0.72 3.91
CA MET A 63 -10.94 -1.38 2.95
C MET A 63 -10.29 -2.63 3.52
N GLN A 64 -10.35 -3.71 2.73
CA GLN A 64 -9.61 -4.94 2.98
C GLN A 64 -8.85 -5.32 1.71
N ILE A 65 -7.58 -5.60 1.86
CA ILE A 65 -6.67 -5.97 0.76
C ILE A 65 -6.39 -7.47 0.86
N THR A 66 -6.58 -8.18 -0.25
CA THR A 66 -6.23 -9.59 -0.37
C THR A 66 -5.11 -9.72 -1.39
N ILE A 67 -4.00 -10.34 -0.98
CA ILE A 67 -2.88 -10.60 -1.87
C ILE A 67 -3.23 -11.83 -2.71
N GLN A 68 -3.25 -11.66 -4.03
CA GLN A 68 -3.59 -12.71 -4.98
C GLN A 68 -2.37 -13.48 -5.45
N ASP A 69 -1.22 -12.80 -5.50
CA ASP A 69 -0.01 -13.36 -6.07
C ASP A 69 1.19 -12.60 -5.52
N GLU A 70 2.31 -13.28 -5.36
CA GLU A 70 3.54 -12.62 -4.94
C GLU A 70 4.75 -13.36 -5.51
N PHE A 71 5.72 -12.58 -5.96
CA PHE A 71 6.95 -13.11 -6.51
C PHE A 71 8.05 -12.06 -6.41
N GLY A 72 9.26 -12.44 -6.68
CA GLY A 72 10.38 -11.52 -6.63
C GLY A 72 11.71 -12.22 -6.57
N ASP A 73 12.69 -11.49 -6.08
CA ASP A 73 14.06 -11.95 -5.94
C ASP A 73 14.65 -11.26 -4.73
N GLN A 74 15.70 -11.79 -4.17
CA GLN A 74 16.41 -11.37 -2.96
C GLN A 74 15.86 -10.13 -2.22
N ASN A 75 16.05 -8.94 -2.79
CA ASN A 75 15.64 -7.68 -2.17
C ASN A 75 14.45 -7.00 -2.87
N LYS A 76 13.73 -7.72 -3.72
CA LYS A 76 12.57 -7.18 -4.44
C LYS A 76 11.40 -8.13 -4.30
N VAL A 77 10.23 -7.57 -4.00
CA VAL A 77 8.98 -8.33 -3.91
C VAL A 77 7.92 -7.59 -4.71
N ALA A 78 7.21 -8.32 -5.55
CA ALA A 78 6.04 -7.81 -6.26
C ALA A 78 4.79 -8.51 -5.71
N LEU A 79 3.75 -7.73 -5.46
CA LEU A 79 2.46 -8.22 -5.00
C LEU A 79 1.39 -7.83 -6.01
N ARG A 80 0.50 -8.77 -6.35
CA ARG A 80 -0.75 -8.45 -7.04
C ARG A 80 -1.85 -8.58 -6.02
N TRP A 81 -2.71 -7.58 -5.92
CA TRP A 81 -3.72 -7.52 -4.86
C TRP A 81 -5.06 -7.04 -5.37
N ILE A 82 -6.09 -7.34 -4.59
CA ILE A 82 -7.44 -6.81 -4.78
C ILE A 82 -7.84 -6.13 -3.48
N ALA A 83 -8.29 -4.87 -3.57
CA ALA A 83 -8.83 -4.12 -2.46
C ALA A 83 -10.34 -4.01 -2.63
N LYS A 84 -11.09 -4.35 -1.59
CA LYS A 84 -12.55 -4.17 -1.54
C LYS A 84 -12.85 -3.11 -0.52
N ALA A 85 -13.61 -2.10 -0.90
CA ALA A 85 -13.88 -0.95 -0.05
C ALA A 85 -15.12 -0.19 -0.49
N THR A 86 -15.55 0.75 0.36
CA THR A 86 -16.54 1.76 -0.01
C THR A 86 -15.79 3.07 -0.25
N HIS A 87 -16.00 3.69 -1.41
CA HIS A 87 -15.37 4.97 -1.76
C HIS A 87 -16.16 6.10 -1.08
N ASP A 88 -15.78 6.43 0.15
CA ASP A 88 -16.57 7.25 1.06
C ASP A 88 -16.20 8.72 1.07
N LYS A 89 -14.96 9.07 0.72
CA LYS A 89 -14.47 10.45 0.66
C LYS A 89 -13.68 10.70 -0.61
N ASP A 90 -13.55 11.97 -0.96
CA ASP A 90 -12.72 12.39 -2.09
C ASP A 90 -11.28 11.96 -1.88
N ILE A 91 -10.61 11.51 -2.93
CA ILE A 91 -9.21 11.09 -2.90
C ILE A 91 -8.51 11.51 -4.18
N ALA A 92 -7.34 12.14 -4.06
CA ALA A 92 -6.49 12.52 -5.20
C ALA A 92 -7.26 13.27 -6.31
N GLY A 93 -8.19 14.15 -5.95
CA GLY A 93 -9.01 14.89 -6.92
C GLY A 93 -10.19 14.12 -7.48
N LEU A 94 -10.38 12.87 -7.07
CA LEU A 94 -11.53 12.06 -7.46
C LEU A 94 -12.63 12.21 -6.41
N ALA A 95 -13.81 12.65 -6.84
CA ALA A 95 -14.95 12.82 -5.94
C ALA A 95 -15.44 11.46 -5.42
N ALA A 96 -15.87 11.44 -4.16
CA ALA A 96 -16.43 10.25 -3.55
C ALA A 96 -17.63 9.73 -4.34
N THR A 97 -17.62 8.45 -4.70
CA THR A 97 -18.73 7.82 -5.42
C THR A 97 -19.77 7.24 -4.46
N HIS A 98 -19.41 7.02 -3.20
CA HIS A 98 -20.22 6.37 -2.16
C HIS A 98 -20.64 4.96 -2.54
N LYS A 99 -19.91 4.32 -3.43
CA LYS A 99 -20.18 2.96 -3.91
C LYS A 99 -19.16 1.99 -3.34
N LYS A 100 -19.55 0.73 -3.26
CA LYS A 100 -18.59 -0.35 -3.01
C LYS A 100 -17.79 -0.54 -4.27
N VAL A 101 -16.48 -0.57 -4.12
CA VAL A 101 -15.54 -0.70 -5.24
C VAL A 101 -14.63 -1.90 -5.01
N GLU A 102 -14.17 -2.47 -6.11
CA GLU A 102 -13.16 -3.52 -6.11
C GLU A 102 -12.03 -3.02 -6.99
N ILE A 103 -10.86 -2.84 -6.40
CA ILE A 103 -9.71 -2.25 -7.09
C ILE A 103 -8.63 -3.31 -7.19
N GLU A 104 -8.20 -3.60 -8.41
CA GLU A 104 -7.10 -4.52 -8.66
C GLU A 104 -5.83 -3.71 -8.90
N GLY A 105 -4.74 -4.13 -8.30
CA GLY A 105 -3.48 -3.43 -8.44
C GLY A 105 -2.28 -4.32 -8.19
N ALA A 106 -1.12 -3.69 -8.29
CA ALA A 106 0.16 -4.31 -8.02
C ALA A 106 1.05 -3.36 -7.25
N GLU A 107 1.92 -3.92 -6.43
CA GLU A 107 2.89 -3.15 -5.67
C GLU A 107 4.25 -3.80 -5.83
N ILE A 108 5.26 -2.97 -6.08
CA ILE A 108 6.64 -3.42 -6.18
C ILE A 108 7.40 -2.81 -5.01
N LEU A 109 8.06 -3.66 -4.23
CA LEU A 109 8.75 -3.27 -3.01
C LEU A 109 10.24 -3.57 -3.15
N HIS A 110 11.08 -2.56 -2.92
CA HIS A 110 12.52 -2.73 -2.84
C HIS A 110 12.93 -2.65 -1.38
N PHE A 111 13.67 -3.64 -0.93
CA PHE A 111 14.10 -3.76 0.46
C PHE A 111 15.55 -3.35 0.65
N GLU A 112 15.83 -2.75 1.79
CA GLU A 112 17.17 -2.56 2.32
C GLU A 112 17.19 -3.28 3.68
N ALA A 113 17.96 -4.37 3.77
CA ALA A 113 17.89 -5.30 4.89
C ALA A 113 16.45 -5.81 5.05
N ASP A 114 15.83 -5.58 6.19
CA ASP A 114 14.47 -6.07 6.50
C ASP A 114 13.39 -4.98 6.34
N LYS A 115 13.72 -3.87 5.66
CA LYS A 115 12.77 -2.75 5.53
C LYS A 115 12.62 -2.31 4.08
N ILE A 116 11.42 -1.86 3.77
CA ILE A 116 11.07 -1.34 2.46
C ILE A 116 11.66 0.07 2.33
N LYS A 117 12.53 0.28 1.34
CA LYS A 117 13.14 1.59 1.10
C LYS A 117 12.51 2.35 -0.04
N GLU A 118 11.89 1.65 -0.97
CA GLU A 118 11.21 2.25 -2.11
C GLU A 118 10.09 1.34 -2.58
N ALA A 119 8.97 1.94 -2.99
CA ALA A 119 7.80 1.18 -3.42
C ALA A 119 7.07 1.89 -4.55
N TRP A 120 6.44 1.11 -5.39
CA TRP A 120 5.59 1.58 -6.49
C TRP A 120 4.24 0.92 -6.37
N THR A 121 3.16 1.70 -6.50
CA THR A 121 1.80 1.20 -6.55
C THR A 121 1.16 1.56 -7.87
N ILE A 122 0.60 0.57 -8.54
CA ILE A 122 -0.11 0.72 -9.81
C ILE A 122 -1.47 0.05 -9.62
N PHE A 123 -2.55 0.75 -9.91
CA PHE A 123 -3.87 0.15 -9.80
C PHE A 123 -4.84 0.70 -10.85
N ASP A 124 -5.91 -0.06 -11.06
CA ASP A 124 -6.99 0.32 -11.97
C ASP A 124 -7.97 1.22 -11.22
N ALA A 125 -8.10 2.46 -11.66
CA ALA A 125 -8.94 3.47 -10.99
C ALA A 125 -10.33 3.63 -11.62
N ARG A 126 -10.73 2.74 -12.54
CA ARG A 126 -12.00 2.89 -13.27
C ARG A 126 -13.22 2.96 -12.35
N GLU A 127 -13.22 2.19 -11.28
CA GLU A 127 -14.36 2.20 -10.36
C GLU A 127 -14.41 3.42 -9.45
N LEU A 128 -13.36 4.24 -9.44
CA LEU A 128 -13.29 5.47 -8.65
C LEU A 128 -13.80 6.70 -9.40
N THR A 129 -14.21 6.53 -10.64
CA THR A 129 -14.66 7.63 -11.50
C THR A 129 -16.13 7.54 -11.89
#